data_c584edb514ce21dc4ef8eeeeaccb4d3e
#
_entry.id   c584edb514ce21dc4ef8eeeeaccb4d3e
#
_cell.length_a   1.000
_cell.length_b   1.000
_cell.length_c   1.000
_cell.angle_alpha   90.00
_cell.angle_beta   90.00
_cell.angle_gamma   90.00
#
_symmetry.space_group_name_H-M   'P 1'
#
loop_
_entity.id
_entity.type
_entity.pdbx_description
1 polymer ?
#
loop_
_entity_poly.entity_id
_entity_poly.type
_entity_poly.pdbx_seq_one_letter_code
_entity_poly.pdbx_strand_id
1 'polypeptide(L)'
;ARWIRVRPGTDTAFLLAVAYEMVRLDEERGDIIDWGFVNERTVGFTPETMPADATTDENFRDYLLGAYDNTPKTPEWATEICGTPVEDITWYAEMAGKNNAVMFLHSYAASRYLGAENLSQAFMTVSALGGHFGKSGHGSAAIYTWDAGDSGYRLIQDNLVGSPAATGPNRNIEGNSWWSTLADGKYLSSSEGPYDLGSSDVVGDPTKLRANTPVYHEAREMPVNPRLLVQTNSNFMQTRGNLSTAIKVMRAADTCVSFEIKFSLTAQFADIILPVCTHWEGNDDESWGELSWPSPFGDGNGQKQRKDALLAWKPLVKPMYEAREEKRVFREIIERMGYNPDDAYPKSNYDQWLGY
;
A
#
# COMPACT_ATOMS: atom_id res chain seq x y z
N ALA A 1 25.28 15.76 2.24
CA ALA A 1 23.89 15.52 1.79
C ALA A 1 23.26 16.85 1.37
N ARG A 2 22.48 16.83 0.29
CA ARG A 2 21.71 17.99 -0.16
C ARG A 2 20.26 17.78 0.25
N TRP A 3 19.61 18.80 0.79
CA TRP A 3 18.20 18.77 1.14
C TRP A 3 17.43 19.63 0.14
N ILE A 4 16.56 18.99 -0.63
CA ILE A 4 15.68 19.61 -1.59
C ILE A 4 14.28 19.65 -0.98
N ARG A 5 13.69 20.85 -0.94
CA ARG A 5 12.35 21.04 -0.40
C ARG A 5 11.33 21.00 -1.51
N VAL A 6 10.36 20.13 -1.40
CA VAL A 6 9.21 20.01 -2.30
C VAL A 6 7.94 20.27 -1.50
N ARG A 7 7.05 21.11 -2.01
CA ARG A 7 5.74 21.32 -1.39
C ARG A 7 4.97 20.01 -1.37
N PRO A 8 4.43 19.57 -0.20
CA PRO A 8 3.71 18.31 -0.12
C PRO A 8 2.60 18.19 -1.16
N GLY A 9 2.53 17.04 -1.84
CA GLY A 9 1.54 16.76 -2.89
C GLY A 9 1.89 17.26 -4.28
N THR A 10 3.08 17.84 -4.48
CA THR A 10 3.53 18.36 -5.78
C THR A 10 4.76 17.64 -6.34
N ASP A 11 5.07 16.49 -5.77
CA ASP A 11 6.25 15.69 -6.13
C ASP A 11 6.24 15.26 -7.60
N THR A 12 5.07 14.96 -8.14
CA THR A 12 4.93 14.60 -9.56
C THR A 12 5.38 15.75 -10.47
N ALA A 13 5.00 17.01 -10.17
CA ALA A 13 5.44 18.15 -10.96
C ALA A 13 6.97 18.35 -10.90
N PHE A 14 7.57 18.14 -9.71
CA PHE A 14 9.01 18.15 -9.55
C PHE A 14 9.68 17.09 -10.44
N LEU A 15 9.19 15.83 -10.42
CA LEU A 15 9.77 14.74 -11.21
C LEU A 15 9.55 14.89 -12.72
N LEU A 16 8.43 15.48 -13.15
CA LEU A 16 8.21 15.81 -14.56
C LEU A 16 9.27 16.84 -15.04
N ALA A 17 9.57 17.84 -14.23
CA ALA A 17 10.60 18.82 -14.57
C ALA A 17 12.01 18.22 -14.52
N VAL A 18 12.26 17.29 -13.61
CA VAL A 18 13.52 16.50 -13.61
C VAL A 18 13.65 15.72 -14.91
N ALA A 19 12.60 15.02 -15.35
CA ALA A 19 12.62 14.27 -16.60
C ALA A 19 12.79 15.19 -17.81
N TYR A 20 12.13 16.33 -17.85
CA TYR A 20 12.34 17.36 -18.87
C TYR A 20 13.79 17.81 -18.91
N GLU A 21 14.37 18.15 -17.77
CA GLU A 21 15.74 18.64 -17.65
C GLU A 21 16.77 17.56 -18.01
N MET A 22 16.50 16.29 -17.72
CA MET A 22 17.31 15.16 -18.20
C MET A 22 17.34 15.10 -19.72
N VAL A 23 16.19 15.29 -20.40
CA VAL A 23 16.13 15.35 -21.88
C VAL A 23 16.92 16.53 -22.41
N ARG A 24 16.72 17.73 -21.84
CA ARG A 24 17.42 18.94 -22.27
C ARG A 24 18.94 18.84 -22.10
N LEU A 25 19.39 18.37 -20.94
CA LEU A 25 20.83 18.20 -20.68
C LEU A 25 21.46 17.09 -21.56
N ASP A 26 20.69 16.05 -21.85
CA ASP A 26 21.19 14.99 -22.72
C ASP A 26 21.30 15.46 -24.19
N GLU A 27 20.40 16.31 -24.68
CA GLU A 27 20.49 16.95 -26.00
C GLU A 27 21.74 17.81 -26.12
N GLU A 28 22.16 18.46 -25.02
CA GLU A 28 23.40 19.28 -25.02
C GLU A 28 24.67 18.44 -24.86
N ARG A 29 24.63 17.37 -24.07
CA ARG A 29 25.83 16.69 -23.55
C ARG A 29 25.96 15.23 -23.97
N GLY A 30 24.85 14.54 -24.22
CA GLY A 30 24.80 13.13 -24.59
C GLY A 30 25.18 12.16 -23.48
N ASP A 31 25.19 12.60 -22.22
CA ASP A 31 25.73 11.82 -21.09
C ASP A 31 24.74 11.61 -19.93
N ILE A 32 23.46 11.96 -20.10
CA ILE A 32 22.43 11.89 -19.05
C ILE A 32 21.51 10.67 -19.23
N ILE A 33 20.97 10.45 -20.43
CA ILE A 33 20.01 9.38 -20.69
C ILE A 33 20.72 8.11 -21.14
N ASP A 34 20.30 6.98 -20.60
CA ASP A 34 20.70 5.64 -21.07
C ASP A 34 19.75 5.20 -22.20
N TRP A 35 20.02 5.69 -23.41
CA TRP A 35 19.20 5.38 -24.59
C TRP A 35 19.18 3.89 -24.93
N GLY A 36 20.23 3.13 -24.58
CA GLY A 36 20.23 1.69 -24.75
C GLY A 36 19.13 1.05 -23.89
N PHE A 37 19.04 1.46 -22.62
CA PHE A 37 18.00 0.98 -21.72
C PHE A 37 16.61 1.47 -22.14
N VAL A 38 16.48 2.76 -22.45
CA VAL A 38 15.17 3.37 -22.82
C VAL A 38 14.59 2.66 -24.03
N ASN A 39 15.38 2.48 -25.11
CA ASN A 39 14.89 1.90 -26.35
C ASN A 39 14.59 0.40 -26.24
N GLU A 40 15.28 -0.34 -25.38
CA GLU A 40 15.08 -1.78 -25.26
C GLU A 40 14.09 -2.19 -24.16
N ARG A 41 13.89 -1.35 -23.15
CA ARG A 41 13.22 -1.74 -21.89
C ARG A 41 12.06 -0.85 -21.52
N THR A 42 11.77 0.20 -22.27
CA THR A 42 10.61 1.05 -22.03
C THR A 42 9.70 1.13 -23.23
N VAL A 43 8.48 1.54 -23.02
CA VAL A 43 7.48 1.79 -24.07
C VAL A 43 6.90 3.20 -23.92
N GLY A 44 6.57 3.85 -25.03
CA GLY A 44 5.84 5.11 -25.01
C GLY A 44 6.67 6.34 -24.60
N PHE A 45 8.01 6.24 -24.55
CA PHE A 45 8.84 7.40 -24.25
C PHE A 45 9.03 8.30 -25.46
N THR A 46 9.31 7.73 -26.63
CA THR A 46 9.43 8.45 -27.91
C THR A 46 8.45 7.86 -28.92
N PRO A 47 8.22 8.53 -30.08
CA PRO A 47 7.37 7.96 -31.14
C PRO A 47 7.80 6.54 -31.57
N GLU A 48 9.12 6.28 -31.61
CA GLU A 48 9.69 4.99 -32.03
C GLU A 48 9.46 3.88 -30.99
N THR A 49 9.24 4.23 -29.72
CA THR A 49 8.98 3.28 -28.63
C THR A 49 7.50 3.09 -28.33
N MET A 50 6.61 3.69 -29.13
CA MET A 50 5.17 3.49 -28.98
C MET A 50 4.79 2.05 -29.33
N PRO A 51 3.90 1.40 -28.54
CA PRO A 51 3.36 0.09 -28.87
C PRO A 51 2.60 0.11 -30.19
N ALA A 52 2.71 -0.95 -30.97
CA ALA A 52 2.04 -1.06 -32.27
C ALA A 52 0.50 -1.06 -32.15
N ASP A 53 -0.04 -1.39 -30.99
CA ASP A 53 -1.47 -1.41 -30.67
C ASP A 53 -1.89 -0.20 -29.81
N ALA A 54 -1.05 0.83 -29.71
CA ALA A 54 -1.39 2.05 -28.97
C ALA A 54 -2.62 2.72 -29.60
N THR A 55 -3.49 3.22 -28.74
CA THR A 55 -4.71 3.95 -29.15
C THR A 55 -4.46 5.44 -29.37
N THR A 56 -3.25 5.92 -29.13
CA THR A 56 -2.82 7.31 -29.28
C THR A 56 -1.38 7.35 -29.79
N ASP A 57 -1.04 8.44 -30.48
CA ASP A 57 0.32 8.74 -30.91
C ASP A 57 1.08 9.59 -29.87
N GLU A 58 0.44 9.94 -28.76
CA GLU A 58 1.03 10.75 -27.72
C GLU A 58 2.07 9.96 -26.94
N ASN A 59 3.30 10.44 -26.98
CA ASN A 59 4.43 9.86 -26.25
C ASN A 59 4.88 10.78 -25.11
N PHE A 60 5.62 10.21 -24.15
CA PHE A 60 5.95 10.93 -22.93
C PHE A 60 6.98 12.07 -23.13
N ARG A 61 7.95 11.90 -24.05
CA ARG A 61 8.92 12.95 -24.35
C ARG A 61 8.24 14.20 -24.89
N ASP A 62 7.36 14.02 -25.88
CA ASP A 62 6.64 15.13 -26.48
C ASP A 62 5.68 15.80 -25.49
N TYR A 63 5.08 15.01 -24.55
CA TYR A 63 4.33 15.55 -23.44
C TYR A 63 5.21 16.43 -22.53
N LEU A 64 6.43 16.00 -22.18
CA LEU A 64 7.35 16.82 -21.40
C LEU A 64 7.68 18.15 -22.10
N LEU A 65 7.85 18.09 -23.42
CA LEU A 65 8.14 19.28 -24.24
C LEU A 65 6.92 20.17 -24.46
N GLY A 66 5.74 19.78 -24.01
CA GLY A 66 4.51 20.57 -24.10
C GLY A 66 3.79 20.46 -25.46
N ALA A 67 4.09 19.44 -26.26
CA ALA A 67 3.52 19.28 -27.60
C ALA A 67 2.00 19.12 -27.59
N TYR A 68 1.42 18.56 -26.52
CA TYR A 68 -0.01 18.24 -26.45
C TYR A 68 -0.84 19.24 -25.66
N ASP A 69 -0.23 19.95 -24.71
CA ASP A 69 -0.92 20.87 -23.81
C ASP A 69 -0.36 22.30 -23.81
N ASN A 70 0.57 22.60 -24.74
CA ASN A 70 1.29 23.87 -24.85
C ASN A 70 1.99 24.30 -23.54
N THR A 71 2.35 23.31 -22.69
CA THR A 71 2.95 23.58 -21.39
C THR A 71 4.21 22.71 -21.22
N PRO A 72 5.39 23.19 -21.65
CA PRO A 72 6.64 22.50 -21.37
C PRO A 72 6.86 22.36 -19.86
N LYS A 73 7.26 21.19 -19.42
CA LYS A 73 7.43 20.86 -17.99
C LYS A 73 8.79 21.30 -17.49
N THR A 74 9.15 22.58 -17.76
CA THR A 74 10.46 23.14 -17.42
C THR A 74 10.69 23.20 -15.90
N PRO A 75 11.95 23.34 -15.45
CA PRO A 75 12.24 23.63 -14.05
C PRO A 75 11.51 24.87 -13.51
N GLU A 76 11.38 25.96 -14.30
CA GLU A 76 10.66 27.17 -13.91
C GLU A 76 9.18 26.88 -13.70
N TRP A 77 8.53 26.15 -14.63
CA TRP A 77 7.14 25.72 -14.48
C TRP A 77 6.94 24.93 -13.17
N ALA A 78 7.82 23.99 -12.87
CA ALA A 78 7.70 23.21 -11.65
C ALA A 78 7.98 24.04 -10.38
N THR A 79 8.91 25.01 -10.43
CA THR A 79 9.23 25.87 -9.29
C THR A 79 7.99 26.63 -8.80
N GLU A 80 7.13 27.10 -9.70
CA GLU A 80 5.88 27.78 -9.33
C GLU A 80 4.92 26.83 -8.58
N ILE A 81 4.91 25.54 -8.94
CA ILE A 81 4.03 24.54 -8.35
C ILE A 81 4.60 23.99 -7.05
N CYS A 82 5.84 23.49 -7.10
CA CYS A 82 6.43 22.73 -5.99
C CYS A 82 7.30 23.58 -5.05
N GLY A 83 7.64 24.79 -5.44
CA GLY A 83 8.49 25.70 -4.64
C GLY A 83 9.97 25.28 -4.60
N THR A 84 10.36 24.29 -5.38
CA THR A 84 11.76 23.85 -5.47
C THR A 84 12.52 24.77 -6.42
N PRO A 85 13.69 25.31 -6.03
CA PRO A 85 14.50 26.15 -6.91
C PRO A 85 14.94 25.42 -8.19
N VAL A 86 15.07 26.15 -9.30
CA VAL A 86 15.51 25.61 -10.59
C VAL A 86 16.86 24.87 -10.47
N GLU A 87 17.80 25.43 -9.74
CA GLU A 87 19.11 24.83 -9.52
C GLU A 87 19.08 23.49 -8.77
N ASP A 88 18.05 23.26 -7.94
CA ASP A 88 17.87 21.98 -7.26
C ASP A 88 17.27 20.94 -8.20
N ILE A 89 16.37 21.35 -9.10
CA ILE A 89 15.78 20.48 -10.13
C ILE A 89 16.86 20.04 -11.11
N THR A 90 17.65 20.98 -11.63
CA THR A 90 18.76 20.72 -12.55
C THR A 90 19.80 19.82 -11.89
N TRP A 91 20.18 20.10 -10.64
CA TRP A 91 21.11 19.24 -9.91
C TRP A 91 20.58 17.80 -9.76
N TYR A 92 19.29 17.66 -9.47
CA TYR A 92 18.69 16.33 -9.32
C TYR A 92 18.68 15.59 -10.66
N ALA A 93 18.40 16.25 -11.77
CA ALA A 93 18.45 15.69 -13.11
C ALA A 93 19.87 15.19 -13.47
N GLU A 94 20.90 15.96 -13.15
CA GLU A 94 22.31 15.53 -13.33
C GLU A 94 22.66 14.33 -12.47
N MET A 95 22.23 14.30 -11.21
CA MET A 95 22.46 13.19 -10.31
C MET A 95 21.72 11.92 -10.73
N ALA A 96 20.53 12.08 -11.35
CA ALA A 96 19.75 10.99 -11.91
C ALA A 96 20.33 10.42 -13.22
N GLY A 97 21.37 11.04 -13.79
CA GLY A 97 21.97 10.64 -15.04
C GLY A 97 22.69 9.28 -15.00
N LYS A 98 22.85 8.67 -16.17
CA LYS A 98 23.35 7.30 -16.38
C LYS A 98 24.75 7.01 -15.81
N ASN A 99 25.57 8.03 -15.59
CA ASN A 99 26.92 7.89 -15.09
C ASN A 99 27.01 7.76 -13.56
N ASN A 100 25.90 7.91 -12.85
CA ASN A 100 25.83 7.80 -11.41
C ASN A 100 25.20 6.45 -11.00
N ALA A 101 25.54 5.95 -9.81
CA ALA A 101 24.84 4.84 -9.20
C ALA A 101 23.72 5.41 -8.30
N VAL A 102 22.47 5.24 -8.72
CA VAL A 102 21.34 5.85 -8.03
C VAL A 102 20.32 4.82 -7.62
N MET A 103 19.91 4.89 -6.35
CA MET A 103 18.75 4.18 -5.81
C MET A 103 17.71 5.23 -5.41
N PHE A 104 16.61 5.25 -6.14
CA PHE A 104 15.48 6.13 -5.84
C PHE A 104 14.58 5.46 -4.81
N LEU A 105 14.30 6.14 -3.72
CA LEU A 105 13.42 5.66 -2.66
C LEU A 105 12.35 6.70 -2.40
N HIS A 106 11.08 6.33 -2.55
CA HIS A 106 9.97 7.22 -2.20
C HIS A 106 9.17 6.65 -1.03
N SER A 107 8.50 7.54 -0.31
CA SER A 107 7.70 7.20 0.84
C SER A 107 6.36 6.56 0.44
N TYR A 108 5.86 5.67 1.27
CA TYR A 108 4.50 5.14 1.19
C TYR A 108 3.42 6.21 1.42
N ALA A 109 3.76 7.35 1.98
CA ALA A 109 2.81 8.46 2.21
C ALA A 109 2.10 8.91 0.93
N ALA A 110 2.74 8.74 -0.23
CA ALA A 110 2.15 9.03 -1.53
C ALA A 110 0.81 8.31 -1.76
N SER A 111 0.62 7.11 -1.24
CA SER A 111 -0.64 6.36 -1.36
C SER A 111 -1.81 6.95 -0.56
N ARG A 112 -1.60 8.09 0.11
CA ARG A 112 -2.56 8.69 1.06
C ARG A 112 -3.17 10.00 0.58
N TYR A 113 -2.88 10.46 -0.62
CA TYR A 113 -3.48 11.67 -1.17
C TYR A 113 -3.95 11.48 -2.62
N LEU A 114 -4.84 12.35 -3.05
CA LEU A 114 -5.46 12.28 -4.37
C LEU A 114 -4.41 12.53 -5.47
N GLY A 115 -4.44 11.73 -6.53
CA GLY A 115 -3.55 11.88 -7.69
C GLY A 115 -2.13 11.36 -7.45
N ALA A 116 -1.88 10.66 -6.36
CA ALA A 116 -0.55 10.16 -6.01
C ALA A 116 -0.13 8.92 -6.80
N GLU A 117 -1.04 8.27 -7.51
CA GLU A 117 -0.75 7.13 -8.38
C GLU A 117 0.32 7.44 -9.43
N ASN A 118 0.38 8.68 -9.89
CA ASN A 118 1.36 9.14 -10.87
C ASN A 118 2.77 9.30 -10.28
N LEU A 119 2.90 9.42 -8.96
CA LEU A 119 4.20 9.65 -8.32
C LEU A 119 5.15 8.47 -8.50
N SER A 120 4.68 7.26 -8.22
CA SER A 120 5.49 6.05 -8.38
C SER A 120 5.91 5.87 -9.84
N GLN A 121 5.01 6.13 -10.79
CA GLN A 121 5.33 6.07 -12.21
C GLN A 121 6.38 7.13 -12.59
N ALA A 122 6.27 8.35 -12.09
CA ALA A 122 7.24 9.41 -12.36
C ALA A 122 8.64 9.06 -11.81
N PHE A 123 8.72 8.48 -10.59
CA PHE A 123 9.99 7.96 -10.06
C PHE A 123 10.58 6.86 -10.93
N MET A 124 9.75 5.90 -11.35
CA MET A 124 10.19 4.82 -12.24
C MET A 124 10.69 5.38 -13.58
N THR A 125 10.00 6.38 -14.13
CA THR A 125 10.38 7.01 -15.39
C THR A 125 11.73 7.71 -15.28
N VAL A 126 11.94 8.55 -14.27
CA VAL A 126 13.24 9.22 -14.04
C VAL A 126 14.34 8.18 -13.84
N SER A 127 14.07 7.10 -13.09
CA SER A 127 15.02 6.00 -12.91
C SER A 127 15.32 5.27 -14.22
N ALA A 128 14.32 5.05 -15.08
CA ALA A 128 14.48 4.42 -16.38
C ALA A 128 15.30 5.27 -17.35
N LEU A 129 15.10 6.58 -17.34
CA LEU A 129 15.90 7.50 -18.18
C LEU A 129 17.39 7.39 -17.87
N GLY A 130 17.77 7.27 -16.61
CA GLY A 130 19.16 7.04 -16.19
C GLY A 130 19.62 5.57 -16.31
N GLY A 131 18.75 4.64 -16.71
CA GLY A 131 19.07 3.21 -16.81
C GLY A 131 19.35 2.54 -15.48
N HIS A 132 18.67 2.97 -14.41
CA HIS A 132 18.92 2.52 -13.03
C HIS A 132 18.13 1.27 -12.64
N PHE A 133 18.02 0.30 -13.53
CA PHE A 133 17.39 -1.00 -13.26
C PHE A 133 18.33 -2.15 -13.60
N GLY A 134 18.23 -3.23 -12.80
CA GLY A 134 19.00 -4.45 -13.06
C GLY A 134 20.51 -4.35 -12.80
N LYS A 135 20.97 -3.29 -12.18
CA LYS A 135 22.37 -3.04 -11.84
C LYS A 135 22.55 -3.00 -10.33
N SER A 136 23.65 -3.52 -9.79
CA SER A 136 23.93 -3.47 -8.36
C SER A 136 24.06 -2.03 -7.86
N GLY A 137 23.34 -1.70 -6.77
CA GLY A 137 23.32 -0.34 -6.20
C GLY A 137 22.42 0.65 -6.93
N HIS A 138 21.65 0.21 -7.92
CA HIS A 138 20.69 1.02 -8.65
C HIS A 138 19.26 0.53 -8.43
N GLY A 139 18.29 1.40 -8.60
CA GLY A 139 16.88 1.00 -8.57
C GLY A 139 15.92 2.13 -8.31
N SER A 140 14.63 1.77 -8.34
CA SER A 140 13.54 2.62 -7.89
C SER A 140 12.58 1.79 -7.09
N ALA A 141 12.28 2.19 -5.86
CA ALA A 141 11.40 1.46 -4.97
C ALA A 141 10.62 2.38 -4.04
N ALA A 142 9.40 1.96 -3.71
CA ALA A 142 8.70 2.50 -2.56
C ALA A 142 9.29 1.90 -1.28
N ILE A 143 9.53 2.71 -0.28
CA ILE A 143 9.86 2.21 1.05
C ILE A 143 8.56 1.74 1.69
N TYR A 144 8.25 0.47 1.47
CA TYR A 144 7.11 -0.18 2.04
C TYR A 144 7.54 -1.54 2.58
N THR A 145 7.33 -1.75 3.87
CA THR A 145 7.87 -2.91 4.58
C THR A 145 6.90 -4.06 4.70
N TRP A 146 5.65 -3.89 4.33
CA TRP A 146 4.61 -4.86 4.61
C TRP A 146 4.74 -6.14 3.78
N ASP A 147 5.00 -6.02 2.49
CA ASP A 147 5.14 -7.15 1.57
C ASP A 147 6.46 -7.11 0.82
N ALA A 148 7.43 -6.47 1.41
CA ALA A 148 8.72 -6.34 0.78
C ALA A 148 9.33 -7.71 0.58
N GLY A 149 9.26 -8.18 -0.60
CA GLY A 149 10.07 -9.20 -0.95
C GLY A 149 9.57 -10.47 -1.32
N ASP A 150 8.46 -10.48 -1.52
CA ASP A 150 7.97 -11.34 -2.49
C ASP A 150 8.76 -12.48 -3.03
N SER A 151 9.90 -12.67 -2.81
CA SER A 151 10.69 -13.61 -3.57
C SER A 151 11.08 -14.85 -2.79
N GLY A 152 10.14 -15.64 -2.37
CA GLY A 152 10.42 -16.96 -1.83
C GLY A 152 9.33 -17.47 -0.91
N TYR A 153 9.42 -18.75 -0.57
CA TYR A 153 8.54 -19.34 0.43
C TYR A 153 8.78 -18.64 1.77
N ARG A 154 7.72 -18.20 2.40
CA ARG A 154 7.76 -17.76 3.78
C ARG A 154 8.08 -18.98 4.64
N LEU A 155 9.10 -18.92 5.47
CA LEU A 155 9.38 -19.94 6.47
C LEU A 155 8.26 -20.01 7.51
N ILE A 156 7.67 -18.84 7.75
CA ILE A 156 6.54 -18.66 8.64
C ILE A 156 5.37 -18.23 7.77
N GLN A 157 4.30 -19.01 7.78
CA GLN A 157 3.10 -18.70 7.00
C GLN A 157 2.28 -17.63 7.71
N ASP A 158 1.56 -16.79 6.94
CA ASP A 158 0.79 -15.64 7.44
C ASP A 158 -0.32 -15.96 8.44
N ASN A 159 -0.63 -17.21 8.66
CA ASN A 159 -1.66 -17.65 9.60
C ASN A 159 -1.08 -17.94 10.99
N LEU A 160 -0.21 -17.06 11.45
CA LEU A 160 0.40 -17.15 12.76
C LEU A 160 -0.62 -17.13 13.90
N VAL A 161 -1.62 -16.34 13.77
CA VAL A 161 -2.74 -16.32 14.70
C VAL A 161 -3.86 -17.08 14.02
N GLY A 162 -4.11 -18.32 14.43
CA GLY A 162 -5.15 -19.17 13.84
C GLY A 162 -6.47 -18.43 13.71
N SER A 163 -6.56 -17.64 12.65
CA SER A 163 -7.85 -17.18 12.19
C SER A 163 -8.60 -18.43 11.79
N PRO A 164 -9.72 -18.74 12.40
CA PRO A 164 -10.55 -19.81 11.92
C PRO A 164 -10.79 -19.54 10.43
N ALA A 165 -10.60 -20.55 9.61
CA ALA A 165 -10.92 -20.43 8.19
C ALA A 165 -12.32 -19.85 8.08
N ALA A 166 -12.45 -18.74 7.34
CA ALA A 166 -13.74 -18.11 7.15
C ALA A 166 -14.70 -19.16 6.58
N THR A 167 -15.63 -19.61 7.39
CA THR A 167 -16.57 -20.70 7.04
C THR A 167 -17.80 -20.21 6.27
N GLY A 168 -17.81 -18.96 5.87
CA GLY A 168 -18.93 -18.35 5.16
C GLY A 168 -18.48 -17.50 3.98
N PRO A 169 -19.40 -16.99 3.17
CA PRO A 169 -19.07 -16.07 2.11
C PRO A 169 -18.39 -14.84 2.70
N ASN A 170 -17.10 -14.73 2.49
CA ASN A 170 -16.33 -13.59 2.94
C ASN A 170 -16.66 -12.41 2.02
N ARG A 171 -17.43 -11.45 2.48
CA ARG A 171 -17.82 -10.27 1.73
C ARG A 171 -16.95 -9.10 2.14
N ASN A 172 -15.85 -8.92 1.43
CA ASN A 172 -14.94 -7.82 1.68
C ASN A 172 -15.38 -6.58 0.91
N ILE A 173 -15.41 -5.45 1.60
CA ILE A 173 -15.59 -4.14 0.98
C ILE A 173 -14.22 -3.52 0.82
N GLU A 174 -13.94 -2.99 -0.38
CA GLU A 174 -12.70 -2.31 -0.67
C GLU A 174 -12.48 -1.11 0.30
N GLY A 175 -11.28 -1.05 0.90
CA GLY A 175 -11.03 -0.15 2.03
C GLY A 175 -11.11 1.34 1.69
N ASN A 176 -10.84 1.75 0.44
CA ASN A 176 -10.90 3.15 0.04
C ASN A 176 -12.32 3.61 -0.27
N SER A 177 -13.20 2.70 -0.67
CA SER A 177 -14.61 2.96 -0.93
C SER A 177 -15.53 2.59 0.23
N TRP A 178 -14.97 2.25 1.39
CA TRP A 178 -15.71 1.78 2.56
C TRP A 178 -16.95 2.64 2.91
N TRP A 179 -16.73 3.94 3.11
CA TRP A 179 -17.79 4.82 3.55
C TRP A 179 -18.86 5.07 2.47
N SER A 180 -18.45 5.22 1.22
CA SER A 180 -19.41 5.39 0.10
C SER A 180 -20.23 4.12 -0.10
N THR A 181 -19.60 2.95 -0.06
CA THR A 181 -20.28 1.66 -0.16
C THR A 181 -21.35 1.48 0.92
N LEU A 182 -21.03 1.80 2.17
CA LEU A 182 -21.98 1.72 3.26
C LEU A 182 -23.10 2.77 3.16
N ALA A 183 -22.78 3.97 2.69
CA ALA A 183 -23.78 5.03 2.49
C ALA A 183 -24.73 4.75 1.32
N ASP A 184 -24.22 4.16 0.25
CA ASP A 184 -24.98 3.80 -0.95
C ASP A 184 -25.80 2.50 -0.75
N GLY A 185 -25.48 1.74 0.30
CA GLY A 185 -26.14 0.47 0.61
C GLY A 185 -25.83 -0.64 -0.40
N LYS A 186 -24.81 -0.47 -1.22
CA LYS A 186 -24.44 -1.41 -2.26
C LYS A 186 -22.98 -1.27 -2.67
N TYR A 187 -22.41 -2.35 -3.19
CA TYR A 187 -21.10 -2.34 -3.83
C TYR A 187 -21.09 -3.18 -5.10
N LEU A 188 -20.17 -2.89 -5.99
CA LEU A 188 -19.95 -3.69 -7.19
C LEU A 188 -18.99 -4.84 -6.85
N SER A 189 -19.47 -6.08 -7.03
CA SER A 189 -18.64 -7.28 -6.93
C SER A 189 -18.37 -7.83 -8.30
N SER A 190 -17.14 -8.15 -8.59
CA SER A 190 -16.74 -8.78 -9.86
C SER A 190 -16.78 -10.31 -9.81
N SER A 191 -17.21 -10.89 -8.70
CA SER A 191 -17.38 -12.34 -8.54
C SER A 191 -18.61 -12.68 -7.74
N GLU A 192 -19.16 -13.89 -7.90
CA GLU A 192 -20.25 -14.41 -7.08
C GLU A 192 -19.82 -14.77 -5.65
N GLY A 193 -18.55 -14.75 -5.40
CA GLY A 193 -17.96 -15.02 -4.09
C GLY A 193 -17.39 -13.76 -3.45
N PRO A 194 -16.84 -13.91 -2.25
CA PRO A 194 -16.09 -12.85 -1.63
C PRO A 194 -14.97 -12.44 -2.58
N TYR A 195 -15.03 -11.20 -3.00
CA TYR A 195 -13.98 -10.68 -3.84
C TYR A 195 -12.77 -10.39 -2.98
N ASP A 196 -11.79 -11.22 -3.12
CA ASP A 196 -10.46 -10.98 -2.60
C ASP A 196 -9.53 -10.82 -3.80
N LEU A 197 -9.01 -9.62 -4.00
CA LEU A 197 -8.01 -9.32 -5.03
C LEU A 197 -6.75 -10.17 -4.87
N GLY A 198 -6.57 -10.76 -3.71
CA GLY A 198 -5.48 -11.68 -3.39
C GLY A 198 -5.92 -13.14 -3.26
N SER A 199 -7.20 -13.48 -3.54
CA SER A 199 -7.63 -14.85 -3.35
C SER A 199 -7.04 -15.79 -4.39
N SER A 200 -6.85 -17.02 -3.95
CA SER A 200 -6.37 -18.12 -4.78
C SER A 200 -7.22 -18.38 -6.02
N ASP A 201 -8.47 -17.94 -6.02
CA ASP A 201 -9.39 -18.15 -7.14
C ASP A 201 -9.08 -17.24 -8.33
N VAL A 202 -8.54 -16.03 -8.09
CA VAL A 202 -7.97 -15.18 -9.12
C VAL A 202 -6.56 -15.64 -9.50
N VAL A 203 -5.84 -16.17 -8.53
CA VAL A 203 -4.45 -16.64 -8.67
C VAL A 203 -4.39 -18.12 -9.05
N GLY A 204 -5.51 -18.85 -8.94
CA GLY A 204 -5.57 -20.31 -9.09
C GLY A 204 -5.26 -20.84 -10.48
N ASP A 205 -5.26 -20.00 -11.52
CA ASP A 205 -4.83 -20.38 -12.85
C ASP A 205 -3.62 -19.55 -13.30
N PRO A 206 -2.40 -20.03 -13.05
CA PRO A 206 -1.18 -19.33 -13.44
C PRO A 206 -1.07 -19.11 -14.95
N THR A 207 -1.85 -19.82 -15.78
CA THR A 207 -1.87 -19.61 -17.22
C THR A 207 -2.67 -18.37 -17.59
N LYS A 208 -3.71 -18.04 -16.85
CA LYS A 208 -4.50 -16.82 -17.03
C LYS A 208 -3.76 -15.57 -16.60
N LEU A 209 -2.99 -15.65 -15.51
CA LEU A 209 -2.10 -14.58 -15.05
C LEU A 209 -0.98 -14.28 -16.05
N ARG A 210 -0.43 -15.32 -16.68
CA ARG A 210 0.64 -15.18 -17.68
C ARG A 210 0.14 -14.64 -19.01
N ALA A 211 -1.15 -14.82 -19.28
CA ALA A 211 -1.75 -14.34 -20.52
C ALA A 211 -2.12 -12.85 -20.48
N ASN A 212 -1.81 -12.13 -19.39
CA ASN A 212 -2.21 -10.73 -19.20
C ASN A 212 -3.71 -10.48 -19.47
N THR A 213 -4.52 -11.50 -19.34
CA THR A 213 -5.96 -11.39 -19.56
C THR A 213 -6.60 -11.11 -18.21
N PRO A 214 -7.05 -9.89 -17.94
CA PRO A 214 -7.82 -9.64 -16.74
C PRO A 214 -9.07 -10.52 -16.82
N VAL A 215 -9.27 -11.36 -15.81
CA VAL A 215 -10.52 -12.11 -15.68
C VAL A 215 -11.56 -11.11 -15.14
N TYR A 216 -12.15 -10.36 -16.04
CA TYR A 216 -13.30 -9.53 -15.69
C TYR A 216 -14.53 -10.44 -15.65
N HIS A 217 -14.98 -10.73 -14.44
CA HIS A 217 -16.33 -11.22 -14.25
C HIS A 217 -17.29 -10.02 -14.37
N GLU A 218 -18.49 -10.25 -14.88
CA GLU A 218 -19.51 -9.20 -14.89
C GLU A 218 -19.71 -8.68 -13.48
N ALA A 219 -19.56 -7.37 -13.32
CA ALA A 219 -19.77 -6.73 -12.04
C ALA A 219 -21.25 -6.84 -11.65
N ARG A 220 -21.51 -7.32 -10.42
CA ARG A 220 -22.86 -7.39 -9.85
C ARG A 220 -23.00 -6.42 -8.71
N GLU A 221 -24.15 -5.76 -8.64
CA GLU A 221 -24.52 -5.00 -7.45
C GLU A 221 -24.88 -5.95 -6.31
N MET A 222 -24.16 -5.80 -5.19
CA MET A 222 -24.39 -6.55 -3.97
C MET A 222 -24.91 -5.60 -2.89
N PRO A 223 -26.03 -5.94 -2.21
CA PRO A 223 -26.54 -5.10 -1.15
C PRO A 223 -25.63 -5.13 0.08
N VAL A 224 -25.47 -3.98 0.72
CA VAL A 224 -24.75 -3.83 1.98
C VAL A 224 -25.61 -3.02 2.94
N ASN A 225 -26.00 -3.62 4.03
CA ASN A 225 -26.75 -2.93 5.09
C ASN A 225 -26.32 -3.47 6.47
N PRO A 226 -25.13 -3.12 6.95
CA PRO A 226 -24.68 -3.54 8.26
C PRO A 226 -25.46 -2.79 9.33
N ARG A 227 -26.10 -3.53 10.23
CA ARG A 227 -26.75 -2.98 11.41
C ARG A 227 -25.80 -2.79 12.57
N LEU A 228 -24.74 -3.60 12.61
CA LEU A 228 -23.68 -3.55 13.61
C LEU A 228 -22.34 -3.25 12.91
N LEU A 229 -21.67 -2.20 13.32
CA LEU A 229 -20.32 -1.88 12.94
C LEU A 229 -19.40 -2.15 14.12
N VAL A 230 -18.46 -3.07 13.94
CA VAL A 230 -17.43 -3.37 14.94
C VAL A 230 -16.08 -2.96 14.36
N GLN A 231 -15.43 -2.06 15.03
CA GLN A 231 -14.12 -1.60 14.63
C GLN A 231 -13.06 -2.06 15.61
N THR A 232 -12.06 -2.75 15.08
CA THR A 232 -10.89 -3.18 15.81
C THR A 232 -9.64 -2.66 15.12
N ASN A 233 -8.62 -2.36 15.90
CA ASN A 233 -7.26 -2.08 15.43
C ASN A 233 -7.13 -1.00 14.32
N SER A 234 -8.10 -0.10 14.20
CA SER A 234 -8.06 0.95 13.20
C SER A 234 -8.91 2.15 13.57
N ASN A 235 -8.52 3.32 13.13
CA ASN A 235 -9.28 4.56 13.27
C ASN A 235 -9.83 5.00 11.91
N PHE A 236 -10.79 4.27 11.39
CA PHE A 236 -11.31 4.44 10.02
C PHE A 236 -11.84 5.83 9.71
N MET A 237 -12.43 6.52 10.66
CA MET A 237 -12.92 7.89 10.43
C MET A 237 -11.78 8.88 10.14
N GLN A 238 -10.56 8.61 10.62
CA GLN A 238 -9.40 9.45 10.35
C GLN A 238 -8.50 8.91 9.22
N THR A 239 -8.50 7.60 9.03
CA THR A 239 -7.59 6.95 8.06
C THR A 239 -8.20 6.73 6.69
N ARG A 240 -9.52 6.93 6.54
CA ARG A 240 -10.23 6.82 5.27
C ARG A 240 -10.80 8.17 4.85
N GLY A 241 -10.85 8.40 3.55
CA GLY A 241 -11.39 9.64 2.98
C GLY A 241 -12.90 9.80 3.24
N ASN A 242 -13.41 11.02 3.01
CA ASN A 242 -14.82 11.35 3.06
C ASN A 242 -15.46 11.27 4.47
N LEU A 243 -14.93 12.08 5.38
CA LEU A 243 -15.41 12.15 6.76
C LEU A 243 -16.90 12.47 6.87
N SER A 244 -17.43 13.32 5.98
CA SER A 244 -18.86 13.67 5.99
C SER A 244 -19.76 12.46 5.74
N THR A 245 -19.35 11.56 4.85
CA THR A 245 -20.05 10.31 4.60
C THR A 245 -19.86 9.34 5.75
N ALA A 246 -18.65 9.26 6.32
CA ALA A 246 -18.37 8.44 7.51
C ALA A 246 -19.31 8.80 8.67
N ILE A 247 -19.50 10.08 8.96
CA ILE A 247 -20.42 10.54 10.01
C ILE A 247 -21.86 10.07 9.74
N LYS A 248 -22.32 10.16 8.49
CA LYS A 248 -23.66 9.70 8.12
C LYS A 248 -23.83 8.20 8.34
N VAL A 249 -22.83 7.41 7.93
CA VAL A 249 -22.84 5.95 8.08
C VAL A 249 -22.83 5.55 9.55
N MET A 250 -21.93 6.13 10.35
CA MET A 250 -21.86 5.83 11.79
C MET A 250 -23.15 6.17 12.53
N ARG A 251 -23.84 7.23 12.13
CA ARG A 251 -25.14 7.63 12.72
C ARG A 251 -26.33 6.81 12.22
N ALA A 252 -26.20 6.17 11.06
CA ALA A 252 -27.28 5.36 10.48
C ALA A 252 -27.22 3.89 10.94
N ALA A 253 -26.08 3.41 11.40
CA ALA A 253 -25.96 2.06 11.95
C ALA A 253 -26.76 1.92 13.26
N ASP A 254 -27.33 0.73 13.50
CA ASP A 254 -28.06 0.47 14.73
C ASP A 254 -27.13 0.48 15.96
N THR A 255 -25.92 0.01 15.80
CA THR A 255 -24.90 -0.04 16.86
C THR A 255 -23.50 0.03 16.27
N CYS A 256 -22.67 0.87 16.85
CA CYS A 256 -21.25 0.99 16.54
C CYS A 256 -20.42 0.65 17.78
N VAL A 257 -19.51 -0.32 17.65
CA VAL A 257 -18.59 -0.73 18.71
C VAL A 257 -17.18 -0.44 18.28
N SER A 258 -16.39 0.20 19.13
CA SER A 258 -14.99 0.51 18.86
C SER A 258 -14.09 -0.10 19.95
N PHE A 259 -13.11 -0.86 19.50
CA PHE A 259 -12.02 -1.38 20.33
C PHE A 259 -10.84 -0.41 20.21
N GLU A 260 -10.50 0.27 21.29
CA GLU A 260 -9.55 1.37 21.24
C GLU A 260 -8.62 1.47 22.43
N ILE A 261 -7.41 1.93 22.15
CA ILE A 261 -6.41 2.26 23.18
C ILE A 261 -6.44 3.74 23.57
N LYS A 262 -7.15 4.56 22.82
CA LYS A 262 -7.29 6.01 23.05
C LYS A 262 -8.62 6.50 22.47
N PHE A 263 -9.10 7.62 22.97
CA PHE A 263 -10.36 8.22 22.53
C PHE A 263 -10.21 8.87 21.14
N SER A 264 -10.12 8.03 20.10
CA SER A 264 -10.00 8.42 18.70
C SER A 264 -11.29 9.06 18.16
N LEU A 265 -11.24 9.63 16.96
CA LEU A 265 -12.45 10.15 16.32
C LEU A 265 -13.48 9.04 16.09
N THR A 266 -13.06 7.84 15.71
CA THR A 266 -13.95 6.69 15.55
C THR A 266 -14.61 6.33 16.88
N ALA A 267 -13.85 6.28 17.97
CA ALA A 267 -14.40 6.03 19.30
C ALA A 267 -15.44 7.10 19.72
N GLN A 268 -15.23 8.37 19.35
CA GLN A 268 -16.18 9.44 19.65
C GLN A 268 -17.55 9.28 18.96
N PHE A 269 -17.61 8.51 17.89
CA PHE A 269 -18.86 8.21 17.17
C PHE A 269 -19.39 6.81 17.46
N ALA A 270 -18.71 6.01 18.25
CA ALA A 270 -19.18 4.68 18.67
C ALA A 270 -20.18 4.79 19.82
N ASP A 271 -21.15 3.86 19.83
CA ASP A 271 -22.12 3.72 20.93
C ASP A 271 -21.49 3.00 22.13
N ILE A 272 -20.56 2.07 21.84
CA ILE A 272 -19.84 1.29 22.85
C ILE A 272 -18.36 1.36 22.56
N ILE A 273 -17.59 1.72 23.57
CA ILE A 273 -16.13 1.73 23.51
C ILE A 273 -15.60 0.66 24.44
N LEU A 274 -14.82 -0.25 23.92
CA LEU A 274 -14.16 -1.31 24.66
C LEU A 274 -12.66 -0.98 24.74
N PRO A 275 -12.13 -0.65 25.92
CA PRO A 275 -10.71 -0.38 26.07
C PRO A 275 -9.90 -1.66 25.90
N VAL A 276 -8.90 -1.60 25.03
CA VAL A 276 -8.04 -2.75 24.74
C VAL A 276 -6.59 -2.47 25.11
N CYS A 277 -5.86 -3.56 25.31
CA CYS A 277 -4.45 -3.50 25.66
C CYS A 277 -3.63 -2.99 24.49
N THR A 278 -2.59 -2.23 24.80
CA THR A 278 -1.51 -1.94 23.87
C THR A 278 -0.61 -3.18 23.70
N HIS A 279 0.29 -3.16 22.72
CA HIS A 279 1.27 -4.23 22.53
C HIS A 279 2.18 -4.49 23.74
N TRP A 280 2.33 -3.51 24.65
CA TRP A 280 3.17 -3.61 25.85
C TRP A 280 2.42 -4.10 27.06
N GLU A 281 1.11 -4.04 27.01
CA GLU A 281 0.19 -4.52 28.02
C GLU A 281 -0.29 -5.91 27.66
N GLY A 282 -0.58 -6.74 28.61
CA GLY A 282 -1.15 -8.05 28.37
C GLY A 282 -1.92 -8.54 29.57
N ASN A 283 -2.89 -9.36 29.32
CA ASN A 283 -3.65 -10.04 30.33
C ASN A 283 -2.97 -11.37 30.67
N ASP A 284 -2.41 -11.44 31.85
CA ASP A 284 -1.91 -12.66 32.44
C ASP A 284 -0.78 -13.38 31.64
N ASP A 285 -0.44 -14.60 32.04
CA ASP A 285 0.71 -15.35 31.53
C ASP A 285 0.62 -15.79 30.05
N GLU A 286 -0.51 -15.52 29.38
CA GLU A 286 -0.76 -15.98 28.02
C GLU A 286 -0.56 -14.92 26.93
N SER A 287 -0.30 -13.68 27.29
CA SER A 287 -0.13 -12.61 26.32
C SER A 287 1.25 -12.65 25.72
N TRP A 288 1.35 -13.22 24.56
CA TRP A 288 2.52 -13.11 23.68
C TRP A 288 2.18 -12.20 22.53
N GLY A 289 2.92 -11.14 22.38
CA GLY A 289 2.88 -10.34 21.18
C GLY A 289 3.73 -11.00 20.11
N GLU A 290 3.26 -10.97 18.91
CA GLU A 290 3.91 -11.58 17.78
C GLU A 290 4.03 -10.58 16.64
N LEU A 291 5.23 -10.43 16.13
CA LEU A 291 5.51 -9.67 14.93
C LEU A 291 6.44 -10.50 14.05
N SER A 292 5.91 -11.07 12.97
CA SER A 292 6.76 -11.63 11.94
C SER A 292 7.07 -10.56 10.91
N TRP A 293 8.34 -10.28 10.71
CA TRP A 293 8.80 -9.39 9.65
C TRP A 293 9.61 -10.21 8.66
N PRO A 294 9.13 -10.40 7.44
CA PRO A 294 9.99 -10.94 6.41
C PRO A 294 11.15 -9.98 6.21
N SER A 295 12.36 -10.47 6.41
CA SER A 295 13.56 -9.68 6.14
C SER A 295 13.78 -9.60 4.63
N PRO A 296 13.82 -8.40 4.03
CA PRO A 296 14.07 -8.25 2.61
C PRO A 296 15.53 -8.45 2.21
N PHE A 297 16.39 -8.78 3.16
CA PHE A 297 17.82 -8.92 2.89
C PHE A 297 18.13 -10.27 2.25
N GLY A 298 18.08 -10.31 0.93
CA GLY A 298 18.74 -11.35 0.14
C GLY A 298 20.25 -11.25 0.28
N ASP A 299 20.95 -12.36 0.10
CA ASP A 299 22.43 -12.45 0.17
C ASP A 299 23.17 -11.80 -1.02
N GLY A 300 22.48 -11.04 -1.86
CA GLY A 300 23.07 -10.38 -3.03
C GLY A 300 23.43 -11.29 -4.20
N ASN A 301 23.33 -12.62 -4.03
CA ASN A 301 23.70 -13.60 -5.06
C ASN A 301 22.51 -14.20 -5.80
N GLY A 302 21.32 -13.62 -5.67
CA GLY A 302 20.10 -14.17 -6.25
C GLY A 302 19.65 -15.48 -5.60
N GLN A 303 20.32 -15.93 -4.57
CA GLN A 303 19.90 -17.03 -3.73
C GLN A 303 18.82 -16.52 -2.78
N LYS A 304 17.68 -17.14 -2.83
CA LYS A 304 16.47 -16.80 -2.07
C LYS A 304 16.62 -17.21 -0.60
N GLN A 305 17.58 -16.68 0.11
CA GLN A 305 17.67 -16.87 1.55
C GLN A 305 16.86 -15.79 2.24
N ARG A 306 15.60 -16.09 2.50
CA ARG A 306 14.82 -15.31 3.45
C ARG A 306 15.36 -15.56 4.85
N LYS A 307 15.62 -14.47 5.55
CA LYS A 307 15.82 -14.49 6.99
C LYS A 307 14.57 -13.90 7.60
N ASP A 308 13.57 -14.73 7.82
CA ASP A 308 12.40 -14.32 8.58
C ASP A 308 12.80 -14.26 10.06
N ALA A 309 12.41 -13.19 10.71
CA ALA A 309 12.57 -13.04 12.15
C ALA A 309 11.21 -13.21 12.82
N LEU A 310 11.10 -14.16 13.72
CA LEU A 310 9.97 -14.28 14.63
C LEU A 310 10.31 -13.54 15.91
N LEU A 311 9.54 -12.52 16.23
CA LEU A 311 9.65 -11.79 17.48
C LEU A 311 8.51 -12.20 18.41
N ALA A 312 8.84 -12.75 19.55
CA ALA A 312 7.90 -13.04 20.60
C ALA A 312 8.29 -12.21 21.83
N TRP A 313 7.31 -11.62 22.46
CA TRP A 313 7.54 -10.86 23.69
C TRP A 313 6.46 -11.12 24.74
N LYS A 314 6.84 -11.01 25.99
CA LYS A 314 5.91 -11.01 27.10
C LYS A 314 5.44 -9.59 27.40
N PRO A 315 4.27 -9.44 28.00
CA PRO A 315 3.83 -8.14 28.50
C PRO A 315 4.89 -7.52 29.41
N LEU A 316 5.18 -6.25 29.16
CA LEU A 316 6.12 -5.48 29.98
C LEU A 316 5.44 -4.75 31.13
N VAL A 317 4.16 -4.44 30.95
CA VAL A 317 3.35 -3.73 31.93
C VAL A 317 1.98 -4.39 32.05
N LYS A 318 1.34 -4.21 33.19
CA LYS A 318 -0.03 -4.66 33.40
C LYS A 318 -1.00 -3.77 32.62
N PRO A 319 -2.15 -4.31 32.19
CA PRO A 319 -3.20 -3.52 31.59
C PRO A 319 -3.58 -2.33 32.48
N MET A 320 -3.76 -1.17 31.86
CA MET A 320 -4.21 0.03 32.56
C MET A 320 -5.72 0.04 32.64
N TYR A 321 -6.24 0.39 33.81
CA TYR A 321 -7.68 0.54 34.08
C TYR A 321 -8.49 -0.73 33.70
N GLU A 322 -9.44 -0.60 32.78
CA GLU A 322 -10.33 -1.68 32.31
C GLU A 322 -9.86 -2.29 30.99
N ALA A 323 -8.68 -1.93 30.49
CA ALA A 323 -8.15 -2.48 29.24
C ALA A 323 -8.03 -4.00 29.30
N ARG A 324 -8.48 -4.67 28.24
CA ARG A 324 -8.44 -6.11 28.10
C ARG A 324 -7.86 -6.48 26.73
N GLU A 325 -7.28 -7.64 26.65
CA GLU A 325 -6.85 -8.20 25.36
C GLU A 325 -8.06 -8.46 24.45
N GLU A 326 -8.00 -8.04 23.19
CA GLU A 326 -9.10 -8.20 22.23
C GLU A 326 -9.59 -9.64 22.12
N LYS A 327 -8.66 -10.60 22.01
CA LYS A 327 -9.00 -12.03 21.94
C LYS A 327 -9.85 -12.48 23.13
N ARG A 328 -9.52 -12.04 24.33
CA ARG A 328 -10.29 -12.34 25.53
C ARG A 328 -11.69 -11.76 25.46
N VAL A 329 -11.84 -10.53 24.98
CA VAL A 329 -13.16 -9.89 24.81
C VAL A 329 -13.99 -10.67 23.79
N PHE A 330 -13.42 -11.07 22.66
CA PHE A 330 -14.14 -11.88 21.67
C PHE A 330 -14.53 -13.25 22.22
N ARG A 331 -13.66 -13.92 22.98
CA ARG A 331 -14.01 -15.19 23.64
C ARG A 331 -15.19 -15.03 24.58
N GLU A 332 -15.21 -13.99 25.41
CA GLU A 332 -16.35 -13.70 26.30
C GLU A 332 -17.65 -13.41 25.53
N ILE A 333 -17.57 -12.74 24.38
CA ILE A 333 -18.73 -12.50 23.51
C ILE A 333 -19.25 -13.82 22.93
N ILE A 334 -18.38 -14.66 22.39
CA ILE A 334 -18.71 -15.96 21.79
C ILE A 334 -19.41 -16.85 22.83
N GLU A 335 -18.88 -16.91 24.04
CA GLU A 335 -19.44 -17.69 25.13
C GLU A 335 -20.85 -17.19 25.52
N ARG A 336 -21.04 -15.87 25.64
CA ARG A 336 -22.36 -15.27 25.92
C ARG A 336 -23.37 -15.47 24.80
N MET A 337 -22.92 -15.65 23.58
CA MET A 337 -23.75 -16.04 22.44
C MET A 337 -24.12 -17.52 22.45
N GLY A 338 -23.62 -18.31 23.40
CA GLY A 338 -23.91 -19.74 23.54
C GLY A 338 -23.03 -20.66 22.69
N TYR A 339 -21.93 -20.14 22.15
CA TYR A 339 -20.95 -20.93 21.41
C TYR A 339 -19.74 -21.26 22.27
N ASN A 340 -19.01 -22.30 21.88
CA ASN A 340 -17.74 -22.63 22.53
C ASN A 340 -16.62 -21.74 21.94
N PRO A 341 -15.97 -20.89 22.76
CA PRO A 341 -14.90 -20.04 22.25
C PRO A 341 -13.68 -20.81 21.75
N ASP A 342 -13.47 -22.06 22.16
CA ASP A 342 -12.37 -22.87 21.69
C ASP A 342 -12.53 -23.35 20.23
N ASP A 343 -13.76 -23.34 19.72
CA ASP A 343 -14.00 -23.61 18.30
C ASP A 343 -13.45 -22.49 17.40
N ALA A 344 -13.47 -21.26 17.92
CA ALA A 344 -12.94 -20.08 17.19
C ALA A 344 -11.44 -19.84 17.48
N TYR A 345 -11.01 -20.12 18.69
CA TYR A 345 -9.64 -19.92 19.16
C TYR A 345 -9.10 -21.18 19.86
N PRO A 346 -8.78 -22.24 19.08
CA PRO A 346 -8.51 -23.58 19.62
C PRO A 346 -7.16 -23.70 20.35
N LYS A 347 -6.30 -22.69 20.21
CA LYS A 347 -4.97 -22.69 20.81
C LYS A 347 -4.70 -21.41 21.59
N SER A 348 -3.95 -21.52 22.66
CA SER A 348 -3.37 -20.33 23.31
C SER A 348 -2.37 -19.64 22.38
N ASN A 349 -2.08 -18.37 22.63
CA ASN A 349 -1.06 -17.66 21.87
C ASN A 349 0.31 -18.35 21.98
N TYR A 350 0.61 -18.90 23.15
CA TYR A 350 1.84 -19.63 23.38
C TYR A 350 1.93 -20.94 22.57
N ASP A 351 0.86 -21.72 22.53
CA ASP A 351 0.82 -22.96 21.74
C ASP A 351 0.88 -22.69 20.24
N GLN A 352 0.30 -21.58 19.79
CA GLN A 352 0.45 -21.14 18.41
C GLN A 352 1.90 -20.80 18.11
N TRP A 353 2.55 -20.03 18.98
CA TRP A 353 3.95 -19.66 18.81
C TRP A 353 4.88 -20.88 18.83
N LEU A 354 4.63 -21.90 19.67
CA LEU A 354 5.40 -23.14 19.67
C LEU A 354 5.19 -23.99 18.42
N GLY A 355 4.12 -23.76 17.68
CA GLY A 355 3.82 -24.49 16.46
C GLY A 355 4.59 -24.03 15.22
N TYR A 356 5.36 -22.96 15.37
CA TYR A 356 6.22 -22.40 14.32
C TYR A 356 7.67 -22.81 14.49
#